data_98624644c2db368a5af102d76e44bb0c
#
_entry.id   98624644c2db368a5af102d76e44bb0c
#
_cell.length_a   1.000
_cell.length_b   1.000
_cell.length_c   1.000
_cell.angle_alpha   90.00
_cell.angle_beta   90.00
_cell.angle_gamma   90.00
#
_symmetry.space_group_name_H-M   'P 1'
#
loop_
_entity.id
_entity.type
_entity.pdbx_description
1 polymer ?
#
loop_
_entity_poly.entity_id
_entity_poly.type
_entity_poly.pdbx_seq_one_letter_code
_entity_poly.pdbx_strand_id
1 'polypeptide(L)'
;MISRSSQVSRVDLRRAHASDAEAVELLYRELVSDASIRVLPEHVTTLGESPSSFLIVGFSSGIICATALLTICPDVMYQRQPFGLVENLIVAERHRGAGIGRQLMKHIEGIALEHHCTKLMLLSSSHRHPAHRFFEELGFEGDRKTGFVKYGSKFRTP
;
A
#
# COMPACT_ATOMS: atom_id res chain seq x y z
N MET A 1 -28.23 0.44 -26.47
CA MET A 1 -26.91 0.61 -25.85
C MET A 1 -27.11 1.01 -24.40
N ILE A 2 -26.94 0.06 -23.50
CA ILE A 2 -27.05 0.34 -22.06
C ILE A 2 -25.64 0.71 -21.59
N SER A 3 -25.43 1.99 -21.32
CA SER A 3 -24.21 2.51 -20.70
C SER A 3 -24.06 1.83 -19.33
N ARG A 4 -23.10 0.94 -19.19
CA ARG A 4 -22.64 0.49 -17.87
C ARG A 4 -21.91 1.69 -17.24
N SER A 5 -22.65 2.53 -16.53
CA SER A 5 -22.03 3.42 -15.55
C SER A 5 -21.30 2.50 -14.54
N SER A 6 -19.98 2.51 -14.58
CA SER A 6 -19.15 1.84 -13.57
C SER A 6 -19.45 2.53 -12.23
N GLN A 7 -20.33 1.92 -11.47
CA GLN A 7 -20.63 2.37 -10.14
C GLN A 7 -19.36 2.18 -9.31
N VAL A 8 -18.68 3.28 -8.97
CA VAL A 8 -17.52 3.26 -8.10
C VAL A 8 -18.00 2.72 -6.74
N SER A 9 -17.55 1.52 -6.41
CA SER A 9 -17.89 0.92 -5.12
C SER A 9 -17.25 1.75 -4.02
N ARG A 10 -18.08 2.21 -3.08
CA ARG A 10 -17.55 2.92 -1.92
C ARG A 10 -16.80 1.93 -1.03
N VAL A 11 -15.57 2.28 -0.68
CA VAL A 11 -14.75 1.56 0.28
C VAL A 11 -14.53 2.44 1.51
N ASP A 12 -14.67 1.88 2.68
CA ASP A 12 -14.28 2.53 3.92
C ASP A 12 -12.82 2.21 4.21
N LEU A 13 -12.07 3.24 4.60
CA LEU A 13 -10.61 3.16 4.82
C LEU A 13 -10.27 3.55 6.25
N ARG A 14 -9.44 2.78 6.90
CA ARG A 14 -8.93 3.05 8.24
C ARG A 14 -7.58 2.38 8.50
N ARG A 15 -6.93 2.74 9.58
CA ARG A 15 -5.82 1.95 10.11
C ARG A 15 -6.29 0.54 10.47
N ALA A 16 -5.43 -0.44 10.26
CA ALA A 16 -5.67 -1.81 10.65
C ALA A 16 -5.68 -1.97 12.17
N HIS A 17 -6.50 -2.88 12.64
CA HIS A 17 -6.55 -3.35 14.03
C HIS A 17 -6.03 -4.79 14.11
N ALA A 18 -5.69 -5.26 15.29
CA ALA A 18 -5.22 -6.64 15.51
C ALA A 18 -6.17 -7.70 14.93
N SER A 19 -7.50 -7.44 14.99
CA SER A 19 -8.53 -8.31 14.44
C SER A 19 -8.50 -8.44 12.91
N ASP A 20 -7.80 -7.56 12.21
CA ASP A 20 -7.68 -7.58 10.74
C ASP A 20 -6.51 -8.47 10.25
N ALA A 21 -5.66 -8.95 11.16
CA ALA A 21 -4.41 -9.64 10.84
C ALA A 21 -4.61 -10.82 9.86
N GLU A 22 -5.62 -11.66 10.10
CA GLU A 22 -5.90 -12.81 9.22
C GLU A 22 -6.30 -12.35 7.81
N ALA A 23 -7.17 -11.35 7.71
CA ALA A 23 -7.61 -10.84 6.40
C ALA A 23 -6.46 -10.18 5.63
N VAL A 24 -5.59 -9.44 6.32
CA VAL A 24 -4.38 -8.87 5.73
C VAL A 24 -3.41 -9.96 5.27
N GLU A 25 -3.23 -11.02 6.07
CA GLU A 25 -2.39 -12.18 5.68
C GLU A 25 -2.90 -12.83 4.40
N LEU A 26 -4.21 -13.03 4.27
CA LEU A 26 -4.81 -13.59 3.06
C LEU A 26 -4.56 -12.70 1.83
N LEU A 27 -4.68 -11.38 1.97
CA LEU A 27 -4.35 -10.44 0.91
C LEU A 27 -2.87 -10.50 0.51
N TYR A 28 -1.96 -10.59 1.48
CA TYR A 28 -0.53 -10.70 1.20
C TYR A 28 -0.17 -12.00 0.50
N ARG A 29 -0.82 -13.11 0.84
CA ARG A 29 -0.65 -14.38 0.12
C ARG A 29 -1.16 -14.33 -1.31
N GLU A 30 -2.18 -13.52 -1.58
CA GLU A 30 -2.63 -13.23 -2.95
C GLU A 30 -1.63 -12.33 -3.71
N LEU A 31 -0.98 -11.39 -3.00
CA LEU A 31 0.01 -10.49 -3.58
C LEU A 31 1.31 -11.22 -3.94
N VAL A 32 1.76 -12.11 -3.06
CA VAL A 32 3.04 -12.84 -3.18
C VAL A 32 2.80 -14.30 -2.80
N SER A 33 3.10 -15.22 -3.73
CA SER A 33 3.00 -16.66 -3.48
C SER A 33 4.13 -17.15 -2.56
N ASP A 34 4.05 -16.83 -1.27
CA ASP A 34 5.02 -17.21 -0.25
C ASP A 34 4.30 -17.81 0.96
N ALA A 35 4.57 -19.07 1.26
CA ALA A 35 3.95 -19.79 2.38
C ALA A 35 4.46 -19.32 3.75
N SER A 36 5.58 -18.59 3.80
CA SER A 36 6.16 -18.06 5.04
C SER A 36 5.46 -16.80 5.56
N ILE A 37 4.57 -16.19 4.77
CA ILE A 37 3.83 -14.99 5.18
C ILE A 37 3.05 -15.28 6.46
N ARG A 38 3.25 -14.43 7.45
CA ARG A 38 2.51 -14.41 8.72
C ARG A 38 2.31 -12.98 9.16
N VAL A 39 1.07 -12.62 9.42
CA VAL A 39 0.69 -11.31 9.99
C VAL A 39 0.30 -11.51 11.44
N LEU A 40 1.12 -10.99 12.33
CA LEU A 40 0.96 -11.16 13.78
C LEU A 40 0.03 -10.05 14.31
N PRO A 41 -1.08 -10.39 14.99
CA PRO A 41 -2.02 -9.41 15.54
C PRO A 41 -1.35 -8.38 16.46
N GLU A 42 -0.40 -8.81 17.30
CA GLU A 42 0.36 -7.93 18.19
C GLU A 42 1.22 -6.93 17.43
N HIS A 43 1.75 -7.31 16.27
CA HIS A 43 2.53 -6.40 15.43
C HIS A 43 1.63 -5.39 14.69
N VAL A 44 0.42 -5.80 14.31
CA VAL A 44 -0.60 -4.88 13.77
C VAL A 44 -0.96 -3.82 14.80
N THR A 45 -1.11 -4.21 16.08
CA THR A 45 -1.32 -3.26 17.20
C THR A 45 -0.18 -2.27 17.30
N THR A 46 1.07 -2.74 17.29
CA THR A 46 2.27 -1.88 17.34
C THR A 46 2.30 -0.87 16.19
N LEU A 47 1.98 -1.31 14.97
CA LEU A 47 1.87 -0.41 13.82
C LEU A 47 0.71 0.58 13.96
N GLY A 48 -0.39 0.17 14.58
CA GLY A 48 -1.54 1.04 14.85
C GLY A 48 -1.20 2.25 15.74
N GLU A 49 -0.24 2.09 16.64
CA GLU A 49 0.26 3.12 17.54
C GLU A 49 1.44 3.93 16.95
N SER A 50 2.00 3.50 15.84
CA SER A 50 3.14 4.16 15.22
C SER A 50 2.77 5.55 14.67
N PRO A 51 3.57 6.60 14.95
CA PRO A 51 3.36 7.92 14.37
C PRO A 51 3.85 8.02 12.92
N SER A 52 4.62 7.04 12.44
CA SER A 52 5.27 7.07 11.12
C SER A 52 4.94 5.89 10.22
N SER A 53 4.24 4.86 10.73
CA SER A 53 3.84 3.70 9.94
C SER A 53 2.33 3.52 9.99
N PHE A 54 1.71 3.34 8.83
CA PHE A 54 0.27 3.32 8.65
C PHE A 54 -0.11 2.10 7.83
N LEU A 55 -0.48 1.01 8.52
CA LEU A 55 -1.12 -0.11 7.85
C LEU A 55 -2.59 0.23 7.65
N ILE A 56 -2.97 0.48 6.40
CA ILE A 56 -4.33 0.86 6.03
C ILE A 56 -5.06 -0.35 5.47
N VAL A 57 -6.29 -0.54 5.89
CA VAL A 57 -7.22 -1.53 5.33
C VAL A 57 -8.41 -0.83 4.71
N GLY A 58 -8.87 -1.37 3.59
CA GLY A 58 -10.09 -0.98 2.91
C GLY A 58 -11.10 -2.10 2.99
N PHE A 59 -12.33 -1.76 3.36
CA PHE A 59 -13.40 -2.74 3.45
C PHE A 59 -14.66 -2.25 2.73
N SER A 60 -15.32 -3.19 2.09
CA SER A 60 -16.59 -3.00 1.41
C SER A 60 -17.57 -4.01 1.94
N SER A 61 -18.76 -3.54 2.35
CA SER A 61 -19.80 -4.39 2.98
C SER A 61 -19.28 -5.23 4.16
N GLY A 62 -18.40 -4.63 4.98
CA GLY A 62 -17.83 -5.28 6.16
C GLY A 62 -16.69 -6.30 5.88
N ILE A 63 -16.31 -6.50 4.64
CA ILE A 63 -15.23 -7.43 4.24
C ILE A 63 -13.99 -6.63 3.85
N ILE A 64 -12.85 -6.96 4.45
CA ILE A 64 -11.56 -6.39 4.05
C ILE A 64 -11.20 -6.88 2.65
N CYS A 65 -10.97 -5.93 1.75
CA CYS A 65 -10.72 -6.20 0.34
C CYS A 65 -9.48 -5.50 -0.21
N ALA A 66 -8.83 -4.67 0.59
CA ALA A 66 -7.62 -3.97 0.18
C ALA A 66 -6.74 -3.65 1.39
N THR A 67 -5.44 -3.53 1.17
CA THR A 67 -4.49 -3.05 2.17
C THR A 67 -3.29 -2.38 1.51
N ALA A 68 -2.62 -1.51 2.25
CA ALA A 68 -1.31 -0.96 1.93
C ALA A 68 -0.60 -0.51 3.22
N LEU A 69 0.72 -0.57 3.21
CA LEU A 69 1.56 -0.02 4.25
C LEU A 69 2.20 1.28 3.76
N LEU A 70 1.96 2.38 4.45
CA LEU A 70 2.67 3.64 4.27
C LEU A 70 3.67 3.82 5.41
N THR A 71 4.90 4.13 5.10
CA THR A 71 5.92 4.54 6.06
C THR A 71 6.37 5.97 5.76
N ILE A 72 6.33 6.83 6.76
CA ILE A 72 6.88 8.19 6.70
C ILE A 72 8.35 8.10 7.09
N CYS A 73 9.22 8.34 6.13
CA CYS A 73 10.66 8.22 6.26
C CYS A 73 11.26 9.61 6.56
N PRO A 74 11.88 9.83 7.73
CA PRO A 74 12.58 11.07 8.03
C PRO A 74 13.67 11.37 7.00
N ASP A 75 13.85 12.63 6.66
CA ASP A 75 14.90 13.11 5.75
C ASP A 75 15.46 14.43 6.26
N VAL A 76 16.67 14.76 5.86
CA VAL A 76 17.34 16.02 6.19
C VAL A 76 17.63 16.88 4.98
N MET A 77 17.37 16.37 3.77
CA MET A 77 17.70 17.05 2.50
C MET A 77 16.89 18.34 2.34
N TYR A 78 15.64 18.34 2.73
CA TYR A 78 14.75 19.51 2.68
C TYR A 78 14.32 19.92 4.08
N GLN A 79 15.29 20.30 4.91
CA GLN A 79 15.10 20.66 6.32
C GLN A 79 14.54 19.47 7.13
N ARG A 80 13.25 19.49 7.47
CA ARG A 80 12.57 18.47 8.26
C ARG A 80 11.51 17.69 7.45
N GLN A 81 11.41 17.96 6.16
CA GLN A 81 10.38 17.31 5.35
C GLN A 81 10.74 15.86 5.08
N PRO A 82 9.87 14.91 5.48
CA PRO A 82 10.04 13.50 5.20
C PRO A 82 9.65 13.16 3.77
N PHE A 83 9.77 11.89 3.43
CA PHE A 83 9.12 11.31 2.26
C PHE A 83 8.30 10.07 2.67
N GLY A 84 7.33 9.67 1.87
CA GLY A 84 6.54 8.47 2.10
C GLY A 84 6.98 7.30 1.23
N LEU A 85 7.02 6.10 1.81
CA LEU A 85 7.24 4.84 1.12
C LEU A 85 5.98 3.99 1.23
N VAL A 86 5.43 3.57 0.09
CA VAL A 86 4.25 2.70 0.02
C VAL A 86 4.69 1.28 -0.33
N GLU A 87 4.31 0.33 0.51
CA GLU A 87 4.61 -1.08 0.36
C GLU A 87 3.35 -1.94 0.43
N ASN A 88 3.42 -3.13 -0.14
CA ASN A 88 2.41 -4.18 -0.01
C ASN A 88 0.98 -3.73 -0.37
N LEU A 89 0.86 -2.86 -1.37
CA LEU A 89 -0.44 -2.42 -1.86
C LEU A 89 -1.10 -3.55 -2.65
N ILE A 90 -2.29 -3.93 -2.21
CA ILE A 90 -3.12 -4.92 -2.89
C ILE A 90 -4.60 -4.62 -2.75
N VAL A 91 -5.34 -4.85 -3.84
CA VAL A 91 -6.80 -5.00 -3.84
C VAL A 91 -7.10 -6.43 -4.24
N ALA A 92 -7.91 -7.13 -3.45
CA ALA A 92 -8.34 -8.50 -3.72
C ALA A 92 -8.89 -8.62 -5.15
N GLU A 93 -8.52 -9.67 -5.86
CA GLU A 93 -8.82 -9.85 -7.28
C GLU A 93 -10.29 -9.65 -7.61
N ARG A 94 -11.16 -10.25 -6.80
CA ARG A 94 -12.62 -10.14 -6.94
C ARG A 94 -13.20 -8.72 -6.77
N HIS A 95 -12.40 -7.79 -6.25
CA HIS A 95 -12.80 -6.39 -6.00
C HIS A 95 -12.06 -5.39 -6.91
N ARG A 96 -11.20 -5.86 -7.82
CA ARG A 96 -10.48 -5.00 -8.77
C ARG A 96 -11.43 -4.40 -9.79
N GLY A 97 -11.02 -3.29 -10.40
CA GLY A 97 -11.83 -2.58 -11.40
C GLY A 97 -12.97 -1.73 -10.82
N ALA A 98 -13.17 -1.73 -9.50
CA ALA A 98 -14.22 -0.96 -8.81
C ALA A 98 -13.72 0.39 -8.23
N GLY A 99 -12.49 0.82 -8.57
CA GLY A 99 -11.91 2.08 -8.10
C GLY A 99 -11.36 2.06 -6.66
N ILE A 100 -11.32 0.89 -6.00
CA ILE A 100 -10.87 0.76 -4.61
C ILE A 100 -9.39 1.16 -4.47
N GLY A 101 -8.52 0.70 -5.37
CA GLY A 101 -7.11 1.06 -5.33
C GLY A 101 -6.87 2.57 -5.44
N ARG A 102 -7.65 3.26 -6.26
CA ARG A 102 -7.61 4.72 -6.39
C ARG A 102 -8.04 5.43 -5.10
N GLN A 103 -9.09 4.94 -4.45
CA GLN A 103 -9.54 5.48 -3.16
C GLN A 103 -8.49 5.27 -2.07
N LEU A 104 -7.87 4.07 -2.01
CA LEU A 104 -6.80 3.75 -1.08
C LEU A 104 -5.58 4.66 -1.28
N MET A 105 -5.12 4.84 -2.51
CA MET A 105 -3.98 5.73 -2.81
C MET A 105 -4.28 7.19 -2.49
N LYS A 106 -5.50 7.67 -2.77
CA LYS A 106 -5.92 9.02 -2.38
C LYS A 106 -5.90 9.23 -0.86
N HIS A 107 -6.30 8.22 -0.10
CA HIS A 107 -6.21 8.26 1.36
C HIS A 107 -4.74 8.33 1.84
N ILE A 108 -3.86 7.53 1.24
CA ILE A 108 -2.41 7.55 1.51
C ILE A 108 -1.80 8.91 1.17
N GLU A 109 -2.17 9.51 0.04
CA GLU A 109 -1.73 10.87 -0.33
C GLU A 109 -2.19 11.91 0.70
N GLY A 110 -3.40 11.77 1.23
CA GLY A 110 -3.90 12.62 2.32
C GLY A 110 -3.00 12.57 3.55
N ILE A 111 -2.62 11.37 4.00
CA ILE A 111 -1.70 11.19 5.13
C ILE A 111 -0.32 11.80 4.81
N ALA A 112 0.19 11.58 3.60
CA ALA A 112 1.48 12.14 3.18
C ALA A 112 1.47 13.69 3.16
N LEU A 113 0.36 14.30 2.74
CA LEU A 113 0.16 15.74 2.79
C LEU A 113 0.14 16.29 4.23
N GLU A 114 -0.57 15.63 5.14
CA GLU A 114 -0.62 15.97 6.56
C GLU A 114 0.77 15.93 7.21
N HIS A 115 1.61 15.01 6.76
CA HIS A 115 3.00 14.86 7.20
C HIS A 115 4.01 15.72 6.42
N HIS A 116 3.55 16.56 5.48
CA HIS A 116 4.40 17.41 4.64
C HIS A 116 5.47 16.64 3.85
N CYS A 117 5.14 15.42 3.39
CA CYS A 117 6.05 14.61 2.59
C CYS A 117 6.42 15.30 1.28
N THR A 118 7.71 15.26 0.93
CA THR A 118 8.21 15.81 -0.35
C THR A 118 7.83 14.97 -1.55
N LYS A 119 7.56 13.66 -1.34
CA LYS A 119 7.20 12.69 -2.37
C LYS A 119 6.62 11.43 -1.74
N LEU A 120 5.91 10.65 -2.55
CA LEU A 120 5.65 9.23 -2.32
C LEU A 120 6.51 8.39 -3.25
N MET A 121 7.01 7.26 -2.75
CA MET A 121 7.75 6.28 -3.52
C MET A 121 7.11 4.91 -3.32
N LEU A 122 7.21 4.06 -4.33
CA LEU A 122 6.86 2.65 -4.27
C LEU A 122 7.73 1.85 -5.25
N LEU A 123 7.83 0.56 -5.01
CA LEU A 123 8.41 -0.40 -5.95
C LEU A 123 7.33 -1.37 -6.40
N SER A 124 7.38 -1.75 -7.65
CA SER A 124 6.52 -2.78 -8.24
C SER A 124 7.37 -3.75 -9.05
N SER A 125 7.03 -5.03 -8.98
CA SER A 125 7.75 -6.03 -9.79
C SER A 125 7.65 -5.70 -11.27
N SER A 126 8.77 -5.82 -11.99
CA SER A 126 8.91 -5.40 -13.39
C SER A 126 7.90 -6.03 -14.36
N HIS A 127 7.38 -7.22 -14.02
CA HIS A 127 6.41 -7.94 -14.84
C HIS A 127 4.95 -7.53 -14.58
N ARG A 128 4.67 -6.69 -13.57
CA ARG A 128 3.30 -6.29 -13.19
C ARG A 128 2.80 -5.08 -14.00
N HIS A 129 2.78 -5.20 -15.31
CA HIS A 129 2.40 -4.11 -16.23
C HIS A 129 1.04 -3.46 -15.94
N PRO A 130 -0.03 -4.20 -15.54
CA PRO A 130 -1.29 -3.56 -15.15
C PRO A 130 -1.16 -2.65 -13.94
N ALA A 131 -0.32 -3.04 -12.96
CA ALA A 131 -0.04 -2.21 -11.78
C ALA A 131 0.76 -0.96 -12.16
N HIS A 132 1.73 -1.07 -13.08
CA HIS A 132 2.49 0.09 -13.57
C HIS A 132 1.56 1.13 -14.22
N ARG A 133 0.67 0.72 -15.12
CA ARG A 133 -0.31 1.63 -15.71
C ARG A 133 -1.20 2.29 -14.68
N PHE A 134 -1.64 1.52 -13.67
CA PHE A 134 -2.43 2.05 -12.57
C PHE A 134 -1.68 3.16 -11.79
N PHE A 135 -0.40 2.96 -11.48
CA PHE A 135 0.40 3.98 -10.79
C PHE A 135 0.67 5.20 -11.67
N GLU A 136 0.94 5.02 -12.96
CA GLU A 136 1.10 6.12 -13.93
C GLU A 136 -0.17 6.96 -14.04
N GLU A 137 -1.35 6.34 -14.08
CA GLU A 137 -2.65 7.05 -14.05
C GLU A 137 -2.89 7.84 -12.76
N LEU A 138 -2.19 7.51 -11.68
CA LEU A 138 -2.20 8.24 -10.42
C LEU A 138 -1.11 9.32 -10.34
N GLY A 139 -0.32 9.50 -11.40
CA GLY A 139 0.72 10.52 -11.48
C GLY A 139 2.09 10.08 -10.98
N PHE A 140 2.30 8.78 -10.74
CA PHE A 140 3.64 8.27 -10.46
C PHE A 140 4.47 8.21 -11.75
N GLU A 141 5.73 8.64 -11.66
CA GLU A 141 6.69 8.63 -12.77
C GLU A 141 7.55 7.36 -12.71
N GLY A 142 7.17 6.33 -13.46
CA GLY A 142 7.82 5.01 -13.44
C GLY A 142 9.21 4.98 -14.07
N ASP A 143 9.53 5.91 -14.96
CA ASP A 143 10.80 6.04 -15.67
C ASP A 143 11.78 7.02 -15.04
N ARG A 144 11.35 7.77 -14.01
CA ARG A 144 12.14 8.83 -13.37
C ARG A 144 13.34 8.31 -12.59
N LYS A 145 13.23 7.12 -12.00
CA LYS A 145 14.27 6.49 -11.16
C LYS A 145 14.23 4.98 -11.32
N THR A 146 15.38 4.35 -11.21
CA THR A 146 15.50 2.89 -11.16
C THR A 146 15.61 2.44 -9.71
N GLY A 147 14.76 1.48 -9.31
CA GLY A 147 14.82 0.86 -8.00
C GLY A 147 15.83 -0.28 -7.94
N PHE A 148 16.59 -0.38 -6.84
CA PHE A 148 17.50 -1.48 -6.57
C PHE A 148 17.09 -2.16 -5.28
N VAL A 149 17.00 -3.50 -5.31
CA VAL A 149 16.63 -4.32 -4.16
C VAL A 149 17.75 -5.32 -3.87
N LYS A 150 18.19 -5.37 -2.62
CA LYS A 150 19.13 -6.39 -2.13
C LYS A 150 18.43 -7.14 -0.99
N TYR A 151 18.16 -8.41 -1.20
CA TYR A 151 17.49 -9.24 -0.20
C TYR A 151 18.43 -9.63 0.94
N GLY A 152 17.88 -9.79 2.16
CA GLY A 152 18.63 -10.12 3.37
C GLY A 152 19.49 -11.39 3.24
N SER A 153 19.03 -12.39 2.47
CA SER A 153 19.81 -13.60 2.15
C SER A 153 21.14 -13.32 1.43
N LYS A 154 21.31 -12.12 0.86
CA LYS A 154 22.52 -11.65 0.19
C LYS A 154 23.35 -10.69 1.03
N PHE A 155 22.93 -10.38 2.26
CA PHE A 155 23.75 -9.60 3.16
C PHE A 155 24.93 -10.45 3.62
N ARG A 156 26.15 -9.89 3.55
CA ARG A 156 27.35 -10.56 4.05
C ARG A 156 27.51 -10.20 5.53
N THR A 157 27.76 -11.20 6.36
CA THR A 157 28.26 -10.96 7.72
C THR A 157 29.65 -10.34 7.59
N PRO A 158 30.00 -9.31 8.37
CA PRO A 158 31.33 -8.71 8.40
C PRO A 158 32.41 -9.73 8.76
#